data_cdc3a8ea3665f6487034e62c0c619286
#
_entry.id   cdc3a8ea3665f6487034e62c0c619286
#
_cell.length_a   1.000
_cell.length_b   1.000
_cell.length_c   1.000
_cell.angle_alpha   90.00
_cell.angle_beta   90.00
_cell.angle_gamma   90.00
#
_symmetry.space_group_name_H-M   'P 1'
#
loop_
_entity.id
_entity.type
_entity.pdbx_description
1 polymer ?
#
loop_
_entity_poly.entity_id
_entity_poly.type
_entity_poly.pdbx_seq_one_letter_code
_entity_poly.pdbx_strand_id
1 'polypeptide(L)'
;SDKTEYLSVKYSFPMWLCEKWIDEFGYDFTEKLIESFGMEKRLNIRPNKLKITADELCKKFNDNGINAEVYDGYIVSDGFDISADSLYNDGYYTIQDSAAMQTAKVLAPCEGDTVIDMCAAPGGKTTHIAELMNNKGKIYAFDVHEHKIELIKKNAERLGITIIEPKLSDGCKIDESMINTADKILCDVPCSGLGIIGRKPEIKWNRAEDNDLPKIQRQILDNASKYLKI
;
A
#
# COMPACT_ATOMS: atom_id res chain seq x y z
N SER A 1 23.87 25.79 6.23
CA SER A 1 23.74 25.89 4.74
C SER A 1 24.68 24.93 4.02
N ASP A 2 25.94 24.82 4.41
CA ASP A 2 26.95 23.99 3.73
C ASP A 2 26.61 22.47 3.76
N LYS A 3 26.14 21.97 4.89
CA LYS A 3 25.75 20.56 5.05
C LYS A 3 24.49 20.20 4.26
N THR A 4 23.52 21.08 4.18
CA THR A 4 22.29 20.88 3.43
C THR A 4 22.58 20.86 1.93
N GLU A 5 23.39 21.80 1.46
CA GLU A 5 23.84 21.87 0.06
C GLU A 5 24.60 20.61 -0.33
N TYR A 6 25.49 20.13 0.53
CA TYR A 6 26.24 18.88 0.30
C TYR A 6 25.29 17.69 0.08
N LEU A 7 24.29 17.47 0.95
CA LEU A 7 23.33 16.38 0.77
C LEU A 7 22.50 16.55 -0.51
N SER A 8 22.05 17.76 -0.77
CA SER A 8 21.26 18.10 -1.95
C SER A 8 21.99 17.73 -3.24
N VAL A 9 23.26 18.14 -3.36
CA VAL A 9 24.07 17.88 -4.55
C VAL A 9 24.49 16.41 -4.65
N LYS A 10 25.05 15.85 -3.56
CA LYS A 10 25.56 14.47 -3.52
C LYS A 10 24.51 13.43 -3.90
N TYR A 11 23.29 13.59 -3.38
CA TYR A 11 22.21 12.61 -3.54
C TYR A 11 21.10 13.06 -4.50
N SER A 12 21.25 14.24 -5.12
CA SER A 12 20.23 14.82 -6.02
C SER A 12 18.86 14.96 -5.35
N PHE A 13 18.83 15.51 -4.13
CA PHE A 13 17.59 15.83 -3.41
C PHE A 13 17.34 17.33 -3.39
N PRO A 14 16.07 17.81 -3.41
CA PRO A 14 15.77 19.22 -3.27
C PRO A 14 16.23 19.77 -1.90
N MET A 15 16.81 20.97 -1.88
CA MET A 15 17.33 21.58 -0.65
C MET A 15 16.27 21.66 0.46
N TRP A 16 15.04 22.08 0.11
CA TRP A 16 13.94 22.20 1.08
C TRP A 16 13.66 20.89 1.83
N LEU A 17 13.82 19.74 1.16
CA LEU A 17 13.58 18.43 1.76
C LEU A 17 14.74 18.00 2.67
N CYS A 18 15.97 18.30 2.25
CA CYS A 18 17.15 18.11 3.10
C CYS A 18 17.08 18.97 4.37
N GLU A 19 16.72 20.25 4.24
CA GLU A 19 16.52 21.16 5.37
C GLU A 19 15.48 20.62 6.34
N LYS A 20 14.29 20.29 5.83
CA LYS A 20 13.19 19.74 6.62
C LYS A 20 13.62 18.51 7.44
N TRP A 21 14.30 17.56 6.80
CA TRP A 21 14.71 16.34 7.49
C TRP A 21 15.90 16.55 8.44
N ILE A 22 16.81 17.47 8.15
CA ILE A 22 17.89 17.83 9.07
C ILE A 22 17.29 18.46 10.34
N ASP A 23 16.31 19.36 10.17
CA ASP A 23 15.64 20.01 11.31
C ASP A 23 14.84 19.02 12.15
N GLU A 24 14.23 18.02 11.53
CA GLU A 24 13.36 17.03 12.20
C GLU A 24 14.17 15.89 12.83
N PHE A 25 15.19 15.37 12.14
CA PHE A 25 15.90 14.12 12.51
C PHE A 25 17.40 14.31 12.79
N GLY A 26 17.95 15.48 12.49
CA GLY A 26 19.38 15.74 12.53
C GLY A 26 20.12 15.26 11.27
N TYR A 27 21.36 15.75 11.12
CA TYR A 27 22.16 15.55 9.90
C TYR A 27 22.47 14.05 9.65
N ASP A 28 23.02 13.37 10.65
CA ASP A 28 23.52 11.98 10.50
C ASP A 28 22.41 10.99 10.12
N PHE A 29 21.21 11.17 10.70
CA PHE A 29 20.06 10.35 10.35
C PHE A 29 19.57 10.69 8.95
N THR A 30 19.49 11.97 8.61
CA THR A 30 19.05 12.43 7.27
C THR A 30 19.96 11.92 6.18
N GLU A 31 21.28 11.94 6.36
CA GLU A 31 22.20 11.39 5.36
C GLU A 31 21.96 9.89 5.13
N LYS A 32 21.83 9.10 6.20
CA LYS A 32 21.52 7.66 6.11
C LYS A 32 20.17 7.40 5.46
N LEU A 33 19.15 8.19 5.79
CA LEU A 33 17.83 8.10 5.20
C LEU A 33 17.88 8.33 3.69
N ILE A 34 18.52 9.41 3.26
CA ILE A 34 18.66 9.75 1.83
C ILE A 34 19.46 8.68 1.09
N GLU A 35 20.54 8.19 1.67
CA GLU A 35 21.36 7.12 1.10
C GLU A 35 20.55 5.83 0.90
N SER A 36 19.68 5.49 1.86
CA SER A 36 18.84 4.30 1.80
C SER A 36 17.87 4.27 0.61
N PHE A 37 17.48 5.42 0.09
CA PHE A 37 16.63 5.49 -1.10
C PHE A 37 17.35 5.10 -2.40
N GLY A 38 18.68 5.20 -2.44
CA GLY A 38 19.50 4.78 -3.57
C GLY A 38 19.89 3.30 -3.57
N MET A 39 19.60 2.57 -2.49
CA MET A 39 19.93 1.15 -2.39
C MET A 39 19.02 0.31 -3.28
N GLU A 40 19.58 -0.72 -3.92
CA GLU A 40 18.81 -1.71 -4.66
C GLU A 40 17.79 -2.39 -3.73
N LYS A 41 16.53 -2.41 -4.16
CA LYS A 41 15.44 -2.99 -3.37
C LYS A 41 15.00 -4.29 -4.01
N ARG A 42 15.10 -5.36 -3.24
CA ARG A 42 14.48 -6.63 -3.60
C ARG A 42 12.95 -6.48 -3.64
N LEU A 43 12.31 -7.31 -4.43
CA LEU A 43 10.84 -7.34 -4.53
C LEU A 43 10.24 -8.03 -3.31
N ASN A 44 9.22 -7.42 -2.73
CA ASN A 44 8.37 -8.07 -1.75
C ASN A 44 7.12 -8.60 -2.45
N ILE A 45 6.89 -9.89 -2.32
CA ILE A 45 5.84 -10.62 -3.02
C ILE A 45 4.91 -11.25 -1.99
N ARG A 46 3.64 -10.85 -2.03
CA ARG A 46 2.58 -11.46 -1.22
C ARG A 46 1.95 -12.61 -1.98
N PRO A 47 2.08 -13.88 -1.50
CA PRO A 47 1.34 -15.01 -2.04
C PRO A 47 -0.17 -14.80 -1.86
N ASN A 48 -0.94 -15.16 -2.86
CA ASN A 48 -2.40 -15.26 -2.72
C ASN A 48 -2.76 -16.51 -1.93
N LYS A 49 -3.04 -16.37 -0.65
CA LYS A 49 -3.33 -17.47 0.27
C LYS A 49 -4.55 -18.31 -0.12
N LEU A 50 -5.41 -17.78 -1.00
CA LEU A 50 -6.54 -18.54 -1.54
C LEU A 50 -6.11 -19.58 -2.58
N LYS A 51 -4.88 -19.48 -3.11
CA LYS A 51 -4.38 -20.33 -4.23
C LYS A 51 -3.09 -21.06 -3.92
N ILE A 52 -2.19 -20.48 -3.11
CA ILE A 52 -0.84 -21.02 -2.93
C ILE A 52 -0.25 -20.57 -1.58
N THR A 53 0.59 -21.40 -1.01
CA THR A 53 1.40 -21.03 0.17
C THR A 53 2.67 -20.26 -0.23
N ALA A 54 3.30 -19.57 0.75
CA ALA A 54 4.56 -18.88 0.50
C ALA A 54 5.68 -19.86 0.10
N ASP A 55 5.75 -21.01 0.76
CA ASP A 55 6.78 -22.00 0.51
C ASP A 55 6.67 -22.62 -0.89
N GLU A 56 5.44 -22.96 -1.32
CA GLU A 56 5.19 -23.50 -2.67
C GLU A 56 5.52 -22.49 -3.76
N LEU A 57 5.13 -21.20 -3.56
CA LEU A 57 5.44 -20.15 -4.52
C LEU A 57 6.95 -19.86 -4.58
N CYS A 58 7.61 -19.79 -3.42
CA CYS A 58 9.05 -19.59 -3.32
C CYS A 58 9.81 -20.72 -4.04
N LYS A 59 9.39 -21.97 -3.86
CA LYS A 59 9.96 -23.11 -4.58
C LYS A 59 9.80 -22.96 -6.09
N LYS A 60 8.62 -22.56 -6.57
CA LYS A 60 8.39 -22.33 -8.02
C LYS A 60 9.31 -21.26 -8.59
N PHE A 61 9.55 -20.17 -7.84
CA PHE A 61 10.48 -19.12 -8.27
C PHE A 61 11.91 -19.64 -8.38
N ASN A 62 12.39 -20.35 -7.34
CA ASN A 62 13.76 -20.92 -7.34
C ASN A 62 13.95 -21.98 -8.43
N ASP A 63 12.95 -22.84 -8.67
CA ASP A 63 12.97 -23.83 -9.76
C ASP A 63 13.05 -23.17 -11.16
N ASN A 64 12.58 -21.93 -11.29
CA ASN A 64 12.65 -21.12 -12.51
C ASN A 64 13.87 -20.15 -12.53
N GLY A 65 14.80 -20.30 -11.61
CA GLY A 65 16.04 -19.50 -11.56
C GLY A 65 15.88 -18.09 -10.97
N ILE A 66 14.74 -17.78 -10.36
CA ILE A 66 14.53 -16.52 -9.62
C ILE A 66 14.95 -16.77 -8.18
N ASN A 67 16.01 -16.06 -7.73
CA ASN A 67 16.48 -16.16 -6.36
C ASN A 67 15.42 -15.55 -5.39
N ALA A 68 14.81 -16.39 -4.57
CA ALA A 68 13.71 -16.04 -3.69
C ALA A 68 13.81 -16.75 -2.35
N GLU A 69 13.38 -16.08 -1.29
CA GLU A 69 13.32 -16.60 0.08
C GLU A 69 12.02 -16.19 0.79
N VAL A 70 11.53 -17.06 1.68
CA VAL A 70 10.35 -16.75 2.50
C VAL A 70 10.77 -15.93 3.72
N TYR A 71 10.05 -14.83 3.98
CA TYR A 71 10.24 -13.97 5.14
C TYR A 71 8.88 -13.55 5.71
N ASP A 72 8.58 -13.87 6.95
CA ASP A 72 7.33 -13.53 7.66
C ASP A 72 6.04 -13.80 6.84
N GLY A 73 6.02 -14.92 6.09
CA GLY A 73 4.86 -15.35 5.30
C GLY A 73 4.69 -14.62 3.96
N TYR A 74 5.65 -13.81 3.54
CA TYR A 74 5.78 -13.29 2.18
C TYR A 74 7.13 -13.69 1.58
N ILE A 75 7.37 -13.38 0.32
CA ILE A 75 8.59 -13.74 -0.39
C ILE A 75 9.37 -12.45 -0.67
N VAL A 76 10.68 -12.53 -0.46
CA VAL A 76 11.65 -11.51 -0.90
C VAL A 76 12.44 -12.11 -2.04
N SER A 77 12.45 -11.45 -3.21
CA SER A 77 13.16 -11.94 -4.38
C SER A 77 13.96 -10.86 -5.08
N ASP A 78 14.90 -11.28 -5.90
CA ASP A 78 15.55 -10.41 -6.87
C ASP A 78 14.55 -9.94 -7.93
N GLY A 79 14.88 -8.85 -8.64
CA GLY A 79 14.01 -8.33 -9.69
C GLY A 79 13.90 -9.28 -10.88
N PHE A 80 12.70 -9.40 -11.43
CA PHE A 80 12.41 -10.14 -12.67
C PHE A 80 11.25 -9.48 -13.44
N ASP A 81 11.00 -9.90 -14.67
CA ASP A 81 9.89 -9.36 -15.47
C ASP A 81 8.54 -9.95 -15.00
N ILE A 82 7.86 -9.19 -14.14
CA ILE A 82 6.57 -9.56 -13.57
C ILE A 82 5.48 -9.61 -14.66
N SER A 83 5.57 -8.76 -15.67
CA SER A 83 4.53 -8.64 -16.70
C SER A 83 4.43 -9.90 -17.58
N ALA A 84 5.55 -10.58 -17.75
CA ALA A 84 5.65 -11.85 -18.50
C ALA A 84 5.38 -13.08 -17.63
N ASP A 85 5.26 -12.93 -16.30
CA ASP A 85 5.08 -14.08 -15.41
C ASP A 85 3.62 -14.55 -15.39
N SER A 86 3.41 -15.80 -15.81
CA SER A 86 2.09 -16.43 -15.81
C SER A 86 1.50 -16.56 -14.40
N LEU A 87 2.31 -16.82 -13.38
CA LEU A 87 1.83 -16.91 -11.99
C LEU A 87 1.25 -15.58 -11.50
N TYR A 88 1.85 -14.45 -11.93
CA TYR A 88 1.27 -13.14 -11.65
C TYR A 88 -0.05 -12.94 -12.37
N ASN A 89 -0.09 -13.22 -13.66
CA ASN A 89 -1.27 -13.05 -14.51
C ASN A 89 -2.43 -13.95 -14.04
N ASP A 90 -2.13 -15.16 -13.57
CA ASP A 90 -3.09 -16.12 -13.01
C ASP A 90 -3.46 -15.81 -11.54
N GLY A 91 -2.91 -14.75 -10.97
CA GLY A 91 -3.28 -14.25 -9.65
C GLY A 91 -2.77 -15.09 -8.48
N TYR A 92 -1.64 -15.77 -8.61
CA TYR A 92 -1.01 -16.50 -7.51
C TYR A 92 -0.30 -15.58 -6.52
N TYR A 93 0.03 -14.35 -6.92
CA TYR A 93 0.68 -13.40 -6.03
C TYR A 93 0.42 -11.93 -6.42
N THR A 94 0.85 -11.04 -5.54
CA THR A 94 0.82 -9.58 -5.73
C THR A 94 2.14 -8.98 -5.23
N ILE A 95 2.66 -7.99 -5.97
CA ILE A 95 3.78 -7.17 -5.48
C ILE A 95 3.22 -6.17 -4.48
N GLN A 96 3.70 -6.24 -3.25
CA GLN A 96 3.27 -5.34 -2.19
C GLN A 96 4.42 -5.07 -1.23
N ASP A 97 4.52 -3.82 -0.78
CA ASP A 97 5.50 -3.45 0.24
C ASP A 97 5.24 -4.16 1.57
N SER A 98 6.30 -4.58 2.26
CA SER A 98 6.17 -5.29 3.54
C SER A 98 5.42 -4.48 4.60
N ALA A 99 5.64 -3.16 4.68
CA ALA A 99 4.89 -2.29 5.59
C ALA A 99 3.40 -2.24 5.23
N ALA A 100 3.06 -2.21 3.93
CA ALA A 100 1.67 -2.27 3.47
C ALA A 100 1.00 -3.62 3.79
N MET A 101 1.76 -4.72 3.80
CA MET A 101 1.24 -6.03 4.23
C MET A 101 0.90 -6.05 5.72
N GLN A 102 1.69 -5.39 6.57
CA GLN A 102 1.42 -5.31 8.01
C GLN A 102 0.10 -4.60 8.31
N THR A 103 -0.30 -3.61 7.49
CA THR A 103 -1.57 -2.88 7.67
C THR A 103 -2.78 -3.82 7.74
N ALA A 104 -2.88 -4.77 6.81
CA ALA A 104 -3.99 -5.73 6.81
C ALA A 104 -3.90 -6.72 7.98
N LYS A 105 -2.68 -7.13 8.39
CA LYS A 105 -2.47 -7.99 9.56
C LYS A 105 -2.90 -7.29 10.85
N VAL A 106 -2.57 -6.00 11.03
CA VAL A 106 -2.97 -5.18 12.20
C VAL A 106 -4.47 -4.99 12.25
N LEU A 107 -5.13 -4.80 11.09
CA LEU A 107 -6.59 -4.71 11.02
C LEU A 107 -7.25 -5.99 11.54
N ALA A 108 -6.59 -7.14 11.41
CA ALA A 108 -7.02 -8.46 11.87
C ALA A 108 -8.47 -8.80 11.45
N PRO A 109 -8.79 -8.75 10.13
CA PRO A 109 -10.14 -9.03 9.67
C PRO A 109 -10.49 -10.50 9.86
N CYS A 110 -11.77 -10.80 10.15
CA CYS A 110 -12.29 -12.14 10.33
C CYS A 110 -13.22 -12.53 9.17
N GLU A 111 -13.38 -13.86 8.94
CA GLU A 111 -14.40 -14.35 8.01
C GLU A 111 -15.78 -13.83 8.41
N GLY A 112 -16.53 -13.30 7.46
CA GLY A 112 -17.88 -12.78 7.68
C GLY A 112 -17.93 -11.30 8.05
N ASP A 113 -16.80 -10.65 8.38
CA ASP A 113 -16.77 -9.22 8.66
C ASP A 113 -17.27 -8.39 7.45
N THR A 114 -17.86 -7.25 7.77
CA THR A 114 -18.03 -6.14 6.84
C THR A 114 -16.90 -5.14 7.06
N VAL A 115 -16.03 -5.00 6.06
CA VAL A 115 -14.88 -4.08 6.13
C VAL A 115 -15.09 -2.92 5.16
N ILE A 116 -14.67 -1.71 5.56
CA ILE A 116 -14.60 -0.56 4.65
C ILE A 116 -13.14 -0.15 4.49
N ASP A 117 -12.68 -0.03 3.25
CA ASP A 117 -11.40 0.59 2.90
C ASP A 117 -11.69 1.97 2.29
N MET A 118 -11.36 3.04 3.04
CA MET A 118 -11.75 4.42 2.72
C MET A 118 -11.03 5.02 1.53
N CYS A 119 -9.83 4.50 1.16
CA CYS A 119 -9.00 5.01 0.08
C CYS A 119 -8.29 3.83 -0.60
N ALA A 120 -9.07 2.94 -1.21
CA ALA A 120 -8.69 1.57 -1.51
C ALA A 120 -7.69 1.41 -2.67
N ALA A 121 -7.70 2.32 -3.65
CA ALA A 121 -6.96 2.12 -4.90
C ALA A 121 -5.42 2.13 -4.72
N PRO A 122 -4.74 1.25 -5.43
CA PRO A 122 -5.19 0.33 -6.51
C PRO A 122 -5.74 -1.03 -6.04
N GLY A 123 -6.01 -1.22 -4.75
CA GLY A 123 -6.61 -2.43 -4.20
C GLY A 123 -5.63 -3.41 -3.51
N GLY A 124 -4.36 -3.05 -3.36
CA GLY A 124 -3.37 -3.95 -2.77
C GLY A 124 -3.66 -4.33 -1.32
N LYS A 125 -4.05 -3.37 -0.47
CA LYS A 125 -4.46 -3.61 0.92
C LYS A 125 -5.84 -4.27 0.99
N THR A 126 -6.77 -3.80 0.17
CA THR A 126 -8.14 -4.33 0.06
C THR A 126 -8.14 -5.83 -0.29
N THR A 127 -7.34 -6.23 -1.29
CA THR A 127 -7.22 -7.65 -1.69
C THR A 127 -6.54 -8.49 -0.62
N HIS A 128 -5.57 -7.93 0.12
CA HIS A 128 -4.95 -8.61 1.24
C HIS A 128 -5.96 -8.87 2.37
N ILE A 129 -6.81 -7.90 2.69
CA ILE A 129 -7.90 -8.05 3.65
C ILE A 129 -8.82 -9.20 3.21
N ALA A 130 -9.21 -9.22 1.94
CA ALA A 130 -10.07 -10.29 1.40
C ALA A 130 -9.43 -11.70 1.49
N GLU A 131 -8.13 -11.81 1.26
CA GLU A 131 -7.38 -13.06 1.44
C GLU A 131 -7.36 -13.50 2.92
N LEU A 132 -7.18 -12.55 3.87
CA LEU A 132 -7.22 -12.84 5.31
C LEU A 132 -8.62 -13.25 5.79
N MET A 133 -9.67 -12.76 5.13
CA MET A 133 -11.07 -13.16 5.35
C MET A 133 -11.44 -14.46 4.64
N ASN A 134 -10.49 -15.18 4.03
CA ASN A 134 -10.77 -16.36 3.23
C ASN A 134 -11.86 -16.14 2.16
N ASN A 135 -11.91 -14.93 1.57
CA ASN A 135 -12.91 -14.53 0.58
C ASN A 135 -14.37 -14.72 1.07
N LYS A 136 -14.62 -14.48 2.36
CA LYS A 136 -15.94 -14.58 3.00
C LYS A 136 -16.26 -13.32 3.79
N GLY A 137 -17.45 -12.75 3.60
CA GLY A 137 -17.87 -11.48 4.18
C GLY A 137 -18.10 -10.42 3.10
N LYS A 138 -17.82 -9.16 3.43
CA LYS A 138 -17.98 -8.05 2.48
C LYS A 138 -16.94 -6.96 2.70
N ILE A 139 -16.39 -6.42 1.61
CA ILE A 139 -15.46 -5.30 1.66
C ILE A 139 -15.95 -4.20 0.73
N TYR A 140 -16.31 -3.05 1.29
CA TYR A 140 -16.56 -1.85 0.52
C TYR A 140 -15.24 -1.12 0.28
N ALA A 141 -14.86 -0.96 -0.98
CA ALA A 141 -13.60 -0.35 -1.39
C ALA A 141 -13.86 1.00 -2.03
N PHE A 142 -13.62 2.08 -1.29
CA PHE A 142 -13.90 3.44 -1.73
C PHE A 142 -12.69 4.09 -2.39
N ASP A 143 -12.90 4.85 -3.45
CA ASP A 143 -11.95 5.82 -4.00
C ASP A 143 -12.71 6.96 -4.68
N VAL A 144 -12.13 8.14 -4.70
CA VAL A 144 -12.72 9.35 -5.29
C VAL A 144 -12.55 9.42 -6.81
N HIS A 145 -11.70 8.56 -7.37
CA HIS A 145 -11.37 8.56 -8.80
C HIS A 145 -11.94 7.36 -9.53
N GLU A 146 -12.80 7.59 -10.53
CA GLU A 146 -13.46 6.53 -11.30
C GLU A 146 -12.47 5.55 -11.96
N HIS A 147 -11.39 6.07 -12.58
CA HIS A 147 -10.37 5.21 -13.21
C HIS A 147 -9.67 4.29 -12.22
N LYS A 148 -9.61 4.66 -10.95
CA LYS A 148 -9.02 3.84 -9.89
C LYS A 148 -9.96 2.72 -9.42
N ILE A 149 -11.26 2.93 -9.49
CA ILE A 149 -12.26 1.89 -9.22
C ILE A 149 -12.05 0.69 -10.15
N GLU A 150 -11.77 0.95 -11.43
CA GLU A 150 -11.47 -0.12 -12.40
C GLU A 150 -10.18 -0.89 -12.08
N LEU A 151 -9.19 -0.24 -11.47
CA LEU A 151 -7.97 -0.93 -11.01
C LEU A 151 -8.26 -1.89 -9.86
N ILE A 152 -9.12 -1.48 -8.92
CA ILE A 152 -9.54 -2.35 -7.81
C ILE A 152 -10.26 -3.59 -8.35
N LYS A 153 -11.19 -3.41 -9.30
CA LYS A 153 -11.93 -4.52 -9.93
C LYS A 153 -10.99 -5.51 -10.62
N LYS A 154 -10.11 -5.01 -11.49
CA LYS A 154 -9.14 -5.84 -12.21
C LYS A 154 -8.24 -6.64 -11.27
N ASN A 155 -7.77 -6.03 -10.18
CA ASN A 155 -6.96 -6.73 -9.19
C ASN A 155 -7.76 -7.80 -8.45
N ALA A 156 -8.99 -7.51 -8.05
CA ALA A 156 -9.88 -8.49 -7.43
C ALA A 156 -10.16 -9.68 -8.36
N GLU A 157 -10.51 -9.43 -9.62
CA GLU A 157 -10.76 -10.44 -10.63
C GLU A 157 -9.54 -11.34 -10.86
N ARG A 158 -8.36 -10.73 -11.08
CA ARG A 158 -7.10 -11.45 -11.27
C ARG A 158 -6.79 -12.40 -10.12
N LEU A 159 -7.02 -11.95 -8.89
CA LEU A 159 -6.77 -12.73 -7.68
C LEU A 159 -7.90 -13.74 -7.36
N GLY A 160 -9.04 -13.71 -8.06
CA GLY A 160 -10.20 -14.56 -7.80
C GLY A 160 -10.99 -14.17 -6.55
N ILE A 161 -10.96 -12.88 -6.19
CA ILE A 161 -11.64 -12.34 -5.02
C ILE A 161 -13.02 -11.82 -5.42
N THR A 162 -14.05 -12.20 -4.68
CA THR A 162 -15.46 -11.92 -5.01
C THR A 162 -16.20 -11.07 -3.99
N ILE A 163 -15.61 -10.83 -2.80
CA ILE A 163 -16.25 -10.10 -1.70
C ILE A 163 -16.01 -8.60 -1.71
N ILE A 164 -15.22 -8.09 -2.67
CA ILE A 164 -14.92 -6.67 -2.78
C ILE A 164 -15.99 -5.98 -3.64
N GLU A 165 -16.59 -4.93 -3.10
CA GLU A 165 -17.51 -4.03 -3.79
C GLU A 165 -16.85 -2.64 -3.95
N PRO A 166 -16.24 -2.36 -5.11
CA PRO A 166 -15.66 -1.05 -5.37
C PRO A 166 -16.74 0.01 -5.58
N LYS A 167 -16.60 1.14 -4.91
CA LYS A 167 -17.58 2.23 -4.96
C LYS A 167 -16.90 3.59 -5.12
N LEU A 168 -17.33 4.36 -6.09
CA LEU A 168 -16.92 5.75 -6.24
C LEU A 168 -17.48 6.54 -5.06
N SER A 169 -16.61 7.03 -4.18
CA SER A 169 -17.00 7.74 -2.97
C SER A 169 -15.93 8.73 -2.55
N ASP A 170 -16.35 9.92 -2.19
CA ASP A 170 -15.50 10.94 -1.58
C ASP A 170 -15.49 10.72 -0.06
N GLY A 171 -14.39 10.20 0.49
CA GLY A 171 -14.26 9.92 1.93
C GLY A 171 -14.46 11.15 2.83
N CYS A 172 -14.36 12.37 2.27
CA CYS A 172 -14.68 13.60 2.98
C CYS A 172 -16.18 13.86 3.11
N LYS A 173 -17.01 13.12 2.40
CA LYS A 173 -18.48 13.23 2.46
C LYS A 173 -19.07 12.03 3.16
N ILE A 174 -19.98 12.26 4.10
CA ILE A 174 -20.66 11.16 4.79
C ILE A 174 -21.66 10.47 3.85
N ASP A 175 -21.62 9.14 3.84
CA ASP A 175 -22.66 8.31 3.24
C ASP A 175 -23.52 7.75 4.38
N GLU A 176 -24.71 8.32 4.58
CA GLU A 176 -25.58 7.94 5.68
C GLU A 176 -25.97 6.46 5.65
N SER A 177 -25.98 5.84 4.49
CA SER A 177 -26.30 4.42 4.33
C SER A 177 -25.24 3.48 4.91
N MET A 178 -24.04 4.00 5.18
CA MET A 178 -22.91 3.25 5.71
C MET A 178 -22.73 3.38 7.22
N ILE A 179 -23.52 4.25 7.88
CA ILE A 179 -23.43 4.45 9.35
C ILE A 179 -23.71 3.14 10.08
N ASN A 180 -22.86 2.79 11.05
CA ASN A 180 -22.96 1.59 11.88
C ASN A 180 -23.02 0.26 11.09
N THR A 181 -22.37 0.18 9.93
CA THR A 181 -22.39 -1.03 9.09
C THR A 181 -21.11 -1.85 9.14
N ALA A 182 -19.97 -1.23 9.45
CA ALA A 182 -18.66 -1.87 9.39
C ALA A 182 -18.22 -2.49 10.71
N ASP A 183 -17.68 -3.70 10.64
CA ASP A 183 -16.98 -4.33 11.77
C ASP A 183 -15.56 -3.76 11.90
N LYS A 184 -14.94 -3.42 10.76
CA LYS A 184 -13.58 -2.86 10.69
C LYS A 184 -13.45 -1.85 9.56
N ILE A 185 -12.57 -0.87 9.75
CA ILE A 185 -12.31 0.16 8.75
C ILE A 185 -10.80 0.35 8.58
N LEU A 186 -10.38 0.40 7.32
CA LEU A 186 -9.04 0.83 6.94
C LEU A 186 -9.09 2.28 6.45
N CYS A 187 -8.27 3.15 7.07
CA CYS A 187 -8.06 4.53 6.65
C CYS A 187 -6.63 4.70 6.15
N ASP A 188 -6.34 4.20 4.94
CA ASP A 188 -5.05 4.44 4.25
C ASP A 188 -5.18 5.72 3.41
N VAL A 189 -5.22 6.83 4.08
CA VAL A 189 -5.57 8.15 3.54
C VAL A 189 -4.48 8.77 2.66
N PRO A 190 -4.81 9.72 1.76
CA PRO A 190 -3.83 10.40 0.93
C PRO A 190 -2.73 11.04 1.76
N CYS A 191 -1.47 10.89 1.32
CA CYS A 191 -0.30 11.47 1.97
C CYS A 191 0.68 12.06 0.95
N SER A 192 1.75 12.70 1.43
CA SER A 192 2.80 13.30 0.57
C SER A 192 3.60 12.29 -0.28
N GLY A 193 3.53 11.00 0.06
CA GLY A 193 4.25 9.95 -0.64
C GLY A 193 5.77 9.92 -0.38
N LEU A 194 6.30 10.73 0.53
CA LEU A 194 7.75 10.81 0.77
C LEU A 194 8.36 9.46 1.17
N GLY A 195 7.60 8.56 1.80
CA GLY A 195 8.05 7.22 2.17
C GLY A 195 8.36 6.29 1.00
N ILE A 196 7.91 6.62 -0.22
CA ILE A 196 8.11 5.79 -1.41
C ILE A 196 9.08 6.40 -2.44
N ILE A 197 9.85 7.43 -2.06
CA ILE A 197 10.84 8.09 -2.93
C ILE A 197 11.82 7.07 -3.54
N GLY A 198 12.23 6.06 -2.80
CA GLY A 198 13.13 5.04 -3.33
C GLY A 198 12.55 4.19 -4.47
N ARG A 199 11.23 4.21 -4.70
CA ARG A 199 10.55 3.55 -5.83
C ARG A 199 10.02 4.55 -6.86
N LYS A 200 9.72 5.77 -6.42
CA LYS A 200 9.19 6.87 -7.21
C LYS A 200 9.99 8.14 -6.93
N PRO A 201 11.22 8.24 -7.48
CA PRO A 201 12.13 9.34 -7.16
C PRO A 201 11.62 10.70 -7.60
N GLU A 202 10.69 10.76 -8.54
CA GLU A 202 10.04 11.99 -8.98
C GLU A 202 9.26 12.70 -7.88
N ILE A 203 8.76 11.96 -6.88
CA ILE A 203 7.97 12.52 -5.77
C ILE A 203 8.77 13.56 -4.98
N LYS A 204 10.09 13.41 -4.83
CA LYS A 204 10.92 14.36 -4.09
C LYS A 204 10.93 15.78 -4.69
N TRP A 205 10.61 15.89 -5.99
CA TRP A 205 10.55 17.18 -6.69
C TRP A 205 9.17 17.83 -6.63
N ASN A 206 8.14 17.06 -6.28
CA ASN A 206 6.80 17.60 -6.09
C ASN A 206 6.75 18.28 -4.70
N ARG A 207 7.01 19.58 -4.68
CA ARG A 207 6.72 20.39 -3.51
C ARG A 207 5.21 20.55 -3.43
N ALA A 208 4.55 19.53 -2.87
CA ALA A 208 3.15 19.67 -2.51
C ALA A 208 3.09 20.70 -1.37
N GLU A 209 2.77 21.92 -1.69
CA GLU A 209 2.29 22.92 -0.72
C GLU A 209 0.87 22.53 -0.26
N ASP A 210 0.59 21.24 -0.16
CA ASP A 210 -0.69 20.69 0.24
C ASP A 210 -0.86 20.81 1.75
N ASN A 211 -1.01 22.05 2.20
CA ASN A 211 -1.43 22.36 3.57
C ASN A 211 -2.79 21.80 3.94
N ASP A 212 -3.53 21.22 2.96
CA ASP A 212 -4.85 20.66 3.17
C ASP A 212 -4.86 19.15 3.43
N LEU A 213 -3.78 18.41 3.15
CA LEU A 213 -3.71 16.98 3.42
C LEU A 213 -4.10 16.60 4.85
N PRO A 214 -3.59 17.23 5.92
CA PRO A 214 -3.99 16.89 7.28
C PRO A 214 -5.48 17.11 7.56
N LYS A 215 -6.09 18.13 6.94
CA LYS A 215 -7.53 18.38 7.07
C LYS A 215 -8.35 17.29 6.38
N ILE A 216 -7.95 16.91 5.17
CA ILE A 216 -8.57 15.82 4.40
C ILE A 216 -8.47 14.51 5.17
N GLN A 217 -7.28 14.16 5.67
CA GLN A 217 -7.03 12.96 6.46
C GLN A 217 -7.93 12.90 7.70
N ARG A 218 -8.02 14.03 8.44
CA ARG A 218 -8.88 14.12 9.61
C ARG A 218 -10.35 13.97 9.26
N GLN A 219 -10.82 14.62 8.20
CA GLN A 219 -12.21 14.54 7.77
C GLN A 219 -12.60 13.12 7.35
N ILE A 220 -11.71 12.42 6.62
CA ILE A 220 -11.92 11.01 6.27
C ILE A 220 -12.01 10.14 7.53
N LEU A 221 -11.10 10.34 8.50
CA LEU A 221 -11.10 9.59 9.75
C LEU A 221 -12.37 9.85 10.58
N ASP A 222 -12.81 11.11 10.66
CA ASP A 222 -14.01 11.52 11.38
C ASP A 222 -15.28 10.87 10.74
N ASN A 223 -15.35 10.77 9.42
CA ASN A 223 -16.43 10.09 8.73
C ASN A 223 -16.36 8.56 8.91
N ALA A 224 -15.17 7.99 8.75
CA ALA A 224 -14.94 6.56 8.94
C ALA A 224 -15.38 6.09 10.33
N SER A 225 -15.08 6.86 11.38
CA SER A 225 -15.48 6.50 12.76
C SER A 225 -16.99 6.30 12.92
N LYS A 226 -17.82 7.00 12.13
CA LYS A 226 -19.28 6.87 12.17
C LYS A 226 -19.80 5.60 11.48
N TYR A 227 -18.99 5.00 10.61
CA TYR A 227 -19.37 3.77 9.91
C TYR A 227 -19.15 2.51 10.75
N LEU A 228 -18.34 2.60 11.81
CA LEU A 228 -18.13 1.47 12.72
C LEU A 228 -19.40 1.14 13.48
N LYS A 229 -19.67 -0.15 13.64
CA LYS A 229 -20.70 -0.67 14.55
C LYS A 229 -20.35 -0.30 15.99
N ILE A 230 -21.36 0.03 16.78
CA ILE A 230 -21.28 0.33 18.21
C ILE A 230 -21.43 -0.97 19.01
#